data_02b3ba3d16e0b303a2304e51a5bfffc3
#
_entry.id   02b3ba3d16e0b303a2304e51a5bfffc3
#
_cell.length_a   1.000
_cell.length_b   1.000
_cell.length_c   1.000
_cell.angle_alpha   90.00
_cell.angle_beta   90.00
_cell.angle_gamma   90.00
#
_symmetry.space_group_name_H-M   'P 1'
#
loop_
_entity.id
_entity.type
_entity.pdbx_description
1 polymer ?
#
loop_
_entity_poly.entity_id
_entity_poly.type
_entity_poly.pdbx_seq_one_letter_code
_entity_poly.pdbx_strand_id
1 'polypeptide(L)'
;MGSMPTDVETLSMYEAPDDLTREIDEHIRNSALAQSLRANPDFIESRPHLKIPAEVRHHNLTAGTLAGPGMIAVPPYYFNEKDGKSMVQIFYVGLDCSGHPGIVHGGFLATMLDEGLARCAFPAMPNKVGVTANLQINYVRPTMAGQYLVLRAKTTKVDGRKAWAEGWIESLEVAEGEEPQKLVEATALFVEPKHAKVS
;
A
#
# COMPACT_ATOMS: atom_id res chain seq x y z
N MET A 1 -21.49 11.81 -14.70
CA MET A 1 -20.27 11.35 -13.99
C MET A 1 -20.43 9.87 -13.70
N GLY A 2 -19.50 9.02 -14.17
CA GLY A 2 -19.50 7.59 -13.85
C GLY A 2 -19.22 7.38 -12.36
N SER A 3 -19.83 6.33 -11.77
CA SER A 3 -19.51 5.94 -10.41
C SER A 3 -18.07 5.45 -10.30
N MET A 4 -17.44 5.66 -9.13
CA MET A 4 -16.13 5.12 -8.82
C MET A 4 -16.16 3.58 -8.89
N PRO A 5 -15.13 2.92 -9.45
CA PRO A 5 -15.05 1.47 -9.45
C PRO A 5 -15.14 0.89 -8.04
N THR A 6 -15.79 -0.26 -7.91
CA THR A 6 -15.82 -1.02 -6.67
C THR A 6 -14.47 -1.71 -6.43
N ASP A 7 -14.24 -2.20 -5.21
CA ASP A 7 -13.02 -2.96 -4.89
C ASP A 7 -12.83 -4.14 -5.84
N VAL A 8 -13.86 -4.93 -6.06
CA VAL A 8 -13.82 -6.10 -6.96
C VAL A 8 -13.55 -5.71 -8.40
N GLU A 9 -14.15 -4.63 -8.88
CA GLU A 9 -13.93 -4.16 -10.24
C GLU A 9 -12.47 -3.76 -10.49
N THR A 10 -11.77 -3.23 -9.48
CA THR A 10 -10.36 -2.85 -9.63
C THR A 10 -9.45 -4.01 -9.98
N LEU A 11 -9.84 -5.24 -9.63
CA LEU A 11 -9.01 -6.42 -9.82
C LEU A 11 -8.86 -6.83 -11.30
N SER A 12 -9.77 -6.38 -12.17
CA SER A 12 -9.77 -6.68 -13.60
C SER A 12 -9.47 -5.48 -14.50
N MET A 13 -9.09 -4.34 -13.93
CA MET A 13 -8.91 -3.08 -14.69
C MET A 13 -7.49 -2.89 -15.24
N TYR A 14 -6.51 -3.60 -14.71
CA TYR A 14 -5.11 -3.40 -15.08
C TYR A 14 -4.69 -4.33 -16.20
N GLU A 15 -4.09 -3.75 -17.24
CA GLU A 15 -3.42 -4.48 -18.30
C GLU A 15 -1.94 -4.11 -18.31
N ALA A 16 -1.07 -5.12 -18.16
CA ALA A 16 0.37 -4.90 -18.19
C ALA A 16 0.81 -4.51 -19.61
N PRO A 17 1.65 -3.46 -19.75
CA PRO A 17 2.08 -2.97 -21.06
C PRO A 17 3.10 -3.88 -21.78
N ASP A 18 3.75 -4.77 -21.03
CA ASP A 18 4.78 -5.67 -21.55
C ASP A 18 4.85 -6.97 -20.76
N ASP A 19 5.64 -7.93 -21.24
CA ASP A 19 5.75 -9.26 -20.63
C ASP A 19 6.41 -9.22 -19.25
N LEU A 20 7.43 -8.39 -19.06
CA LEU A 20 8.11 -8.26 -17.77
C LEU A 20 7.17 -7.72 -16.68
N THR A 21 6.42 -6.67 -17.00
CA THR A 21 5.44 -6.10 -16.08
C THR A 21 4.32 -7.09 -15.78
N ARG A 22 3.91 -7.89 -16.78
CA ARG A 22 2.91 -8.94 -16.58
C ARG A 22 3.42 -10.03 -15.64
N GLU A 23 4.67 -10.44 -15.75
CA GLU A 23 5.29 -11.41 -14.84
C GLU A 23 5.31 -10.89 -13.41
N ILE A 24 5.64 -9.61 -13.22
CA ILE A 24 5.62 -8.97 -11.89
C ILE A 24 4.21 -8.99 -11.30
N ASP A 25 3.22 -8.62 -12.09
CA ASP A 25 1.82 -8.61 -11.63
C ASP A 25 1.33 -10.01 -11.25
N GLU A 26 1.61 -10.99 -12.10
CA GLU A 26 1.22 -12.38 -11.85
C GLU A 26 1.94 -12.98 -10.64
N HIS A 27 3.20 -12.63 -10.43
CA HIS A 27 3.96 -13.09 -9.28
C HIS A 27 3.32 -12.65 -7.96
N ILE A 28 2.89 -11.40 -7.87
CA ILE A 28 2.17 -10.89 -6.69
C ILE A 28 0.83 -11.60 -6.55
N ARG A 29 0.05 -11.62 -7.61
CA ARG A 29 -1.30 -12.19 -7.60
C ARG A 29 -1.31 -13.66 -7.19
N ASN A 30 -0.33 -14.43 -7.63
CA ASN A 30 -0.21 -15.86 -7.39
C ASN A 30 0.65 -16.21 -6.16
N SER A 31 1.17 -15.22 -5.44
CA SER A 31 1.96 -15.47 -4.23
C SER A 31 1.15 -16.21 -3.17
N ALA A 32 1.82 -17.01 -2.36
CA ALA A 32 1.18 -17.75 -1.28
C ALA A 32 0.46 -16.82 -0.29
N LEU A 33 1.06 -15.66 0.00
CA LEU A 33 0.46 -14.64 0.87
C LEU A 33 -0.84 -14.10 0.27
N ALA A 34 -0.83 -13.69 -1.00
CA ALA A 34 -2.03 -13.18 -1.67
C ALA A 34 -3.14 -14.24 -1.69
N GLN A 35 -2.79 -15.49 -1.99
CA GLN A 35 -3.77 -16.59 -2.00
C GLN A 35 -4.39 -16.81 -0.62
N SER A 36 -3.59 -16.80 0.44
CA SER A 36 -4.08 -17.00 1.81
C SER A 36 -5.00 -15.86 2.27
N LEU A 37 -4.66 -14.61 1.94
CA LEU A 37 -5.48 -13.45 2.26
C LEU A 37 -6.79 -13.45 1.47
N ARG A 38 -6.73 -13.83 0.20
CA ARG A 38 -7.93 -13.92 -0.67
C ARG A 38 -8.89 -15.00 -0.18
N ALA A 39 -8.37 -16.08 0.38
CA ALA A 39 -9.19 -17.16 0.95
C ALA A 39 -9.80 -16.80 2.32
N ASN A 40 -9.29 -15.75 2.98
CA ASN A 40 -9.82 -15.33 4.28
C ASN A 40 -11.00 -14.36 4.09
N PRO A 41 -12.23 -14.75 4.55
CA PRO A 41 -13.42 -13.92 4.33
C PRO A 41 -13.42 -12.60 5.09
N ASP A 42 -12.51 -12.40 6.05
CA ASP A 42 -12.40 -11.15 6.80
C ASP A 42 -11.67 -10.05 6.02
N PHE A 43 -11.00 -10.41 4.92
CA PHE A 43 -10.24 -9.47 4.10
C PHE A 43 -10.91 -9.22 2.76
N ILE A 44 -10.80 -7.97 2.29
CA ILE A 44 -11.29 -7.54 0.98
C ILE A 44 -10.10 -7.15 0.13
N GLU A 45 -9.96 -7.80 -1.02
CA GLU A 45 -8.92 -7.50 -2.00
C GLU A 45 -9.32 -6.32 -2.89
N SER A 46 -8.38 -5.40 -3.14
CA SER A 46 -8.57 -4.29 -4.07
C SER A 46 -7.25 -3.77 -4.61
N ARG A 47 -7.33 -2.96 -5.67
CA ARG A 47 -6.20 -2.20 -6.22
C ARG A 47 -6.60 -0.73 -6.26
N PRO A 48 -6.52 0.00 -5.13
CA PRO A 48 -7.11 1.33 -4.97
C PRO A 48 -6.57 2.39 -5.93
N HIS A 49 -5.33 2.29 -6.41
CA HIS A 49 -4.80 3.23 -7.39
C HIS A 49 -5.67 3.27 -8.66
N LEU A 50 -6.31 2.16 -9.01
CA LEU A 50 -7.17 2.06 -10.19
C LEU A 50 -8.55 2.70 -9.99
N LYS A 51 -8.91 3.07 -8.76
CA LYS A 51 -10.12 3.85 -8.47
C LYS A 51 -9.98 5.31 -8.87
N ILE A 52 -8.76 5.82 -8.94
CA ILE A 52 -8.49 7.20 -9.31
C ILE A 52 -8.77 7.35 -10.81
N PRO A 53 -9.61 8.31 -11.23
CA PRO A 53 -9.90 8.50 -12.65
C PRO A 53 -8.62 8.68 -13.47
N ALA A 54 -8.56 8.02 -14.63
CA ALA A 54 -7.36 8.02 -15.47
C ALA A 54 -6.89 9.44 -15.84
N GLU A 55 -7.84 10.38 -16.03
CA GLU A 55 -7.58 11.76 -16.43
C GLU A 55 -6.78 12.54 -15.39
N VAL A 56 -6.87 12.19 -14.11
CA VAL A 56 -6.18 12.88 -13.00
C VAL A 56 -5.15 12.01 -12.28
N ARG A 57 -5.06 10.73 -12.63
CA ARG A 57 -4.16 9.77 -11.96
C ARG A 57 -2.69 10.19 -12.06
N HIS A 58 -2.30 10.82 -13.15
CA HIS A 58 -0.94 11.30 -13.36
C HIS A 58 -0.50 12.40 -12.37
N HIS A 59 -1.45 13.05 -11.69
CA HIS A 59 -1.17 14.01 -10.62
C HIS A 59 -1.07 13.36 -9.24
N ASN A 60 -1.36 12.06 -9.12
CA ASN A 60 -1.21 11.36 -7.86
C ASN A 60 0.23 10.85 -7.71
N LEU A 61 0.82 11.05 -6.53
CA LEU A 61 2.23 10.72 -6.31
C LEU A 61 2.52 9.23 -6.53
N THR A 62 1.74 8.34 -5.93
CA THR A 62 2.00 6.89 -5.98
C THR A 62 1.35 6.21 -7.17
N ALA A 63 0.15 6.62 -7.55
CA ALA A 63 -0.58 6.02 -8.67
C ALA A 63 -0.17 6.59 -10.03
N GLY A 64 0.51 7.73 -10.06
CA GLY A 64 0.92 8.43 -11.28
C GLY A 64 2.42 8.65 -11.36
N THR A 65 2.94 9.60 -10.59
CA THR A 65 4.35 10.03 -10.66
C THR A 65 5.34 8.88 -10.43
N LEU A 66 5.08 8.05 -9.43
CA LEU A 66 5.94 6.91 -9.07
C LEU A 66 5.45 5.59 -9.67
N ALA A 67 4.48 5.62 -10.58
CA ALA A 67 3.96 4.42 -11.23
C ALA A 67 4.70 4.13 -12.53
N GLY A 68 5.02 2.88 -12.77
CA GLY A 68 5.60 2.41 -14.01
C GLY A 68 6.83 1.54 -13.84
N PRO A 69 7.37 1.01 -14.95
CA PRO A 69 8.57 0.18 -14.93
C PRO A 69 9.73 0.89 -14.23
N GLY A 70 10.44 0.18 -13.37
CA GLY A 70 11.55 0.74 -12.58
C GLY A 70 11.14 1.47 -11.31
N MET A 71 9.86 1.72 -11.09
CA MET A 71 9.30 2.38 -9.90
C MET A 71 8.30 1.46 -9.21
N ILE A 72 7.10 1.91 -8.86
CA ILE A 72 6.01 1.02 -8.48
C ILE A 72 5.53 0.36 -9.77
N ALA A 73 6.03 -0.84 -10.04
CA ALA A 73 5.94 -1.43 -11.37
C ALA A 73 4.52 -1.77 -11.79
N VAL A 74 3.68 -2.15 -10.83
CA VAL A 74 2.26 -2.45 -11.05
C VAL A 74 1.44 -1.83 -9.92
N PRO A 75 0.16 -1.50 -10.14
CA PRO A 75 -0.68 -1.00 -9.05
C PRO A 75 -0.69 -1.98 -7.88
N PRO A 76 -0.35 -1.53 -6.66
CA PRO A 76 -0.29 -2.42 -5.49
C PRO A 76 -1.58 -3.17 -5.22
N TYR A 77 -1.44 -4.38 -4.70
CA TYR A 77 -2.56 -5.17 -4.18
C TYR A 77 -2.75 -4.87 -2.70
N TYR A 78 -3.99 -4.56 -2.32
CA TYR A 78 -4.38 -4.30 -0.94
C TYR A 78 -5.37 -5.34 -0.47
N PHE A 79 -5.17 -5.83 0.74
CA PHE A 79 -6.08 -6.72 1.45
C PHE A 79 -6.45 -6.04 2.76
N ASN A 80 -7.66 -5.49 2.81
CA ASN A 80 -8.15 -4.74 3.98
C ASN A 80 -9.07 -5.60 4.82
N GLU A 81 -8.75 -5.71 6.11
CA GLU A 81 -9.65 -6.28 7.08
C GLU A 81 -10.82 -5.31 7.33
N LYS A 82 -12.02 -5.88 7.52
CA LYS A 82 -13.24 -5.11 7.73
C LYS A 82 -13.08 -4.09 8.87
N ASP A 83 -13.77 -2.95 8.73
CA ASP A 83 -13.83 -1.88 9.74
C ASP A 83 -12.47 -1.21 10.05
N GLY A 84 -11.53 -1.30 9.14
CA GLY A 84 -10.23 -0.63 9.30
C GLY A 84 -9.34 -1.22 10.39
N LYS A 85 -9.47 -2.50 10.69
CA LYS A 85 -8.68 -3.14 11.75
C LYS A 85 -7.24 -3.37 11.34
N SER A 86 -7.02 -3.94 10.17
CA SER A 86 -5.69 -4.24 9.65
C SER A 86 -5.68 -4.22 8.12
N MET A 87 -4.48 -4.22 7.57
CA MET A 87 -4.29 -4.21 6.12
C MET A 87 -2.96 -4.86 5.76
N VAL A 88 -2.93 -5.57 4.63
CA VAL A 88 -1.72 -6.08 4.02
C VAL A 88 -1.66 -5.55 2.59
N GLN A 89 -0.53 -4.96 2.22
CA GLN A 89 -0.27 -4.46 0.87
C GLN A 89 0.92 -5.20 0.29
N ILE A 90 0.80 -5.63 -0.96
CA ILE A 90 1.92 -6.26 -1.69
C ILE A 90 2.22 -5.42 -2.92
N PHE A 91 3.49 -5.05 -3.09
CA PHE A 91 3.94 -4.24 -4.20
C PHE A 91 5.36 -4.59 -4.64
N TYR A 92 5.75 -4.16 -5.82
CA TYR A 92 7.10 -4.28 -6.34
C TYR A 92 7.73 -2.90 -6.46
N VAL A 93 8.97 -2.76 -6.00
CA VAL A 93 9.75 -1.52 -6.15
C VAL A 93 10.94 -1.77 -7.08
N GLY A 94 11.03 -0.95 -8.12
CA GLY A 94 12.11 -1.01 -9.11
C GLY A 94 13.34 -0.21 -8.71
N LEU A 95 14.38 -0.30 -9.53
CA LEU A 95 15.69 0.33 -9.29
C LEU A 95 15.64 1.86 -9.32
N ASP A 96 14.65 2.45 -10.02
CA ASP A 96 14.54 3.90 -10.18
C ASP A 96 14.02 4.61 -8.92
N CYS A 97 13.66 3.85 -7.88
CA CYS A 97 13.32 4.37 -6.55
C CYS A 97 14.51 4.31 -5.58
N SER A 98 15.72 4.17 -6.08
CA SER A 98 16.94 4.10 -5.26
C SER A 98 17.36 5.48 -4.76
N GLY A 99 17.88 5.54 -3.53
CA GLY A 99 18.58 6.69 -3.00
C GLY A 99 20.09 6.52 -3.22
N HIS A 100 20.67 5.47 -2.60
CA HIS A 100 21.98 4.97 -2.96
C HIS A 100 21.82 3.84 -3.99
N PRO A 101 22.83 3.57 -4.83
CA PRO A 101 22.71 2.52 -5.84
C PRO A 101 22.21 1.19 -5.27
N GLY A 102 21.08 0.71 -5.78
CA GLY A 102 20.48 -0.56 -5.37
C GLY A 102 19.74 -0.56 -4.03
N ILE A 103 19.73 0.57 -3.31
CA ILE A 103 19.03 0.70 -2.02
C ILE A 103 17.86 1.67 -2.19
N VAL A 104 16.67 1.25 -1.79
CA VAL A 104 15.46 2.06 -1.91
C VAL A 104 15.62 3.35 -1.10
N HIS A 105 15.24 4.47 -1.72
CA HIS A 105 15.24 5.78 -1.08
C HIS A 105 14.35 5.79 0.16
N GLY A 106 14.87 6.29 1.29
CA GLY A 106 14.12 6.33 2.54
C GLY A 106 12.81 7.12 2.44
N GLY A 107 12.80 8.21 1.67
CA GLY A 107 11.60 8.98 1.41
C GLY A 107 10.54 8.23 0.62
N PHE A 108 10.95 7.33 -0.29
CA PHE A 108 10.00 6.45 -0.98
C PHE A 108 9.31 5.50 0.00
N LEU A 109 10.07 4.88 0.89
CA LEU A 109 9.52 4.00 1.92
C LEU A 109 8.58 4.76 2.85
N ALA A 110 8.92 6.00 3.21
CA ALA A 110 8.06 6.87 3.99
C ALA A 110 6.74 7.17 3.27
N THR A 111 6.79 7.42 1.98
CA THR A 111 5.60 7.65 1.15
C THR A 111 4.68 6.43 1.15
N MET A 112 5.25 5.23 0.99
CA MET A 112 4.46 3.99 0.99
C MET A 112 3.86 3.72 2.37
N LEU A 113 4.59 3.99 3.45
CA LEU A 113 4.08 3.83 4.82
C LEU A 113 2.98 4.84 5.12
N ASP A 114 3.13 6.08 4.72
CA ASP A 114 2.10 7.11 4.89
C ASP A 114 0.78 6.68 4.23
N GLU A 115 0.84 6.30 2.97
CA GLU A 115 -0.33 5.85 2.21
C GLU A 115 -0.90 4.54 2.78
N GLY A 116 -0.05 3.57 3.10
CA GLY A 116 -0.49 2.27 3.59
C GLY A 116 -1.17 2.34 4.95
N LEU A 117 -0.59 3.09 5.89
CA LEU A 117 -1.21 3.28 7.21
C LEU A 117 -2.53 4.06 7.09
N ALA A 118 -2.61 5.05 6.20
CA ALA A 118 -3.84 5.78 5.94
C ALA A 118 -4.95 4.86 5.40
N ARG A 119 -4.64 4.03 4.43
CA ARG A 119 -5.62 3.07 3.87
C ARG A 119 -6.07 2.03 4.87
N CYS A 120 -5.24 1.72 5.87
CA CYS A 120 -5.63 0.86 6.98
C CYS A 120 -6.61 1.57 7.92
N ALA A 121 -6.29 2.79 8.35
CA ALA A 121 -6.99 3.49 9.42
C ALA A 121 -8.25 4.25 8.97
N PHE A 122 -8.28 4.79 7.75
CA PHE A 122 -9.40 5.63 7.29
C PHE A 122 -10.76 4.93 7.37
N PRO A 123 -10.90 3.64 7.01
CA PRO A 123 -12.20 2.96 7.14
C PRO A 123 -12.75 2.91 8.58
N ALA A 124 -11.90 3.07 9.60
CA ALA A 124 -12.29 3.11 11.00
C ALA A 124 -12.71 4.52 11.47
N MET A 125 -12.49 5.55 10.65
CA MET A 125 -12.80 6.94 10.98
C MET A 125 -14.26 7.28 10.65
N PRO A 126 -14.87 8.28 11.32
CA PRO A 126 -16.30 8.61 11.16
C PRO A 126 -16.73 8.84 9.71
N ASN A 127 -16.00 9.64 8.95
CA ASN A 127 -16.29 9.92 7.54
C ASN A 127 -15.30 9.25 6.57
N LYS A 128 -14.49 8.31 7.08
CA LYS A 128 -13.53 7.51 6.28
C LYS A 128 -12.54 8.33 5.47
N VAL A 129 -12.18 9.50 5.99
CA VAL A 129 -11.21 10.43 5.40
C VAL A 129 -10.39 11.09 6.48
N GLY A 130 -9.14 11.40 6.19
CA GLY A 130 -8.27 12.08 7.13
C GLY A 130 -7.06 12.67 6.43
N VAL A 131 -6.27 13.39 7.20
CA VAL A 131 -4.96 13.90 6.79
C VAL A 131 -3.92 13.42 7.78
N THR A 132 -2.70 13.23 7.31
CA THR A 132 -1.57 12.82 8.16
C THR A 132 -1.17 13.99 9.06
N ALA A 133 -1.29 13.81 10.37
CA ALA A 133 -0.85 14.80 11.36
C ALA A 133 0.55 14.50 11.90
N ASN A 134 0.90 13.22 12.00
CA ASN A 134 2.23 12.80 12.44
C ASN A 134 2.58 11.46 11.78
N LEU A 135 3.82 11.33 11.35
CA LEU A 135 4.36 10.09 10.81
C LEU A 135 5.76 9.91 11.38
N GLN A 136 5.96 8.84 12.13
CA GLN A 136 7.26 8.51 12.72
C GLN A 136 7.77 7.23 12.10
N ILE A 137 9.01 7.25 11.60
CA ILE A 137 9.61 6.14 10.88
C ILE A 137 10.93 5.75 11.52
N ASN A 138 11.11 4.44 11.69
CA ASN A 138 12.37 3.87 12.13
C ASN A 138 12.88 2.92 11.05
N TYR A 139 14.03 3.25 10.46
CA TYR A 139 14.68 2.44 9.43
C TYR A 139 15.54 1.39 10.12
N VAL A 140 15.09 0.13 10.09
CA VAL A 140 15.72 -0.97 10.81
C VAL A 140 16.92 -1.53 10.05
N ARG A 141 16.75 -1.71 8.73
CA ARG A 141 17.79 -2.21 7.83
C ARG A 141 17.60 -1.67 6.42
N PRO A 142 18.67 -1.67 5.59
CA PRO A 142 18.54 -1.26 4.20
C PRO A 142 17.51 -2.12 3.45
N THR A 143 16.70 -1.47 2.61
CA THR A 143 15.75 -2.15 1.73
C THR A 143 16.33 -2.17 0.32
N MET A 144 16.59 -3.35 -0.21
CA MET A 144 17.12 -3.48 -1.56
C MET A 144 16.02 -3.20 -2.59
N ALA A 145 16.37 -2.44 -3.62
CA ALA A 145 15.49 -2.19 -4.75
C ALA A 145 15.43 -3.42 -5.68
N GLY A 146 14.43 -3.46 -6.55
CA GLY A 146 14.25 -4.57 -7.46
C GLY A 146 13.65 -5.79 -6.77
N GLN A 147 12.73 -5.59 -5.84
CA GLN A 147 12.11 -6.71 -5.11
C GLN A 147 10.64 -6.47 -4.78
N TYR A 148 9.99 -7.56 -4.42
CA TYR A 148 8.62 -7.56 -3.91
C TYR A 148 8.62 -7.26 -2.40
N LEU A 149 7.77 -6.33 -1.98
CA LEU A 149 7.65 -5.90 -0.60
C LEU A 149 6.23 -6.11 -0.08
N VAL A 150 6.13 -6.33 1.22
CA VAL A 150 4.87 -6.44 1.94
C VAL A 150 4.83 -5.34 3.00
N LEU A 151 3.75 -4.57 3.00
CA LEU A 151 3.46 -3.60 4.04
C LEU A 151 2.31 -4.14 4.88
N ARG A 152 2.54 -4.29 6.18
CA ARG A 152 1.54 -4.73 7.14
C ARG A 152 1.18 -3.59 8.06
N ALA A 153 -0.10 -3.37 8.29
CA ALA A 153 -0.57 -2.29 9.15
C ALA A 153 -1.74 -2.72 10.01
N LYS A 154 -1.88 -2.09 11.15
CA LYS A 154 -3.07 -2.21 11.99
C LYS A 154 -3.42 -0.86 12.61
N THR A 155 -4.71 -0.64 12.80
CA THR A 155 -5.22 0.50 13.55
C THR A 155 -5.12 0.18 15.03
N THR A 156 -4.44 1.05 15.79
CA THR A 156 -4.17 0.82 17.21
C THR A 156 -5.15 1.55 18.12
N LYS A 157 -5.72 2.67 17.66
CA LYS A 157 -6.66 3.46 18.46
C LYS A 157 -7.50 4.35 17.55
N VAL A 158 -8.76 4.54 17.90
CA VAL A 158 -9.64 5.55 17.31
C VAL A 158 -10.27 6.34 18.43
N ASP A 159 -10.22 7.66 18.34
CA ASP A 159 -10.78 8.56 19.33
C ASP A 159 -11.33 9.81 18.61
N GLY A 160 -12.66 9.87 18.48
CA GLY A 160 -13.33 10.95 17.76
C GLY A 160 -12.84 11.06 16.31
N ARG A 161 -12.22 12.22 15.98
CA ARG A 161 -11.68 12.50 14.64
C ARG A 161 -10.24 12.02 14.43
N LYS A 162 -9.68 11.31 15.41
CA LYS A 162 -8.29 10.86 15.38
C LYS A 162 -8.22 9.35 15.27
N ALA A 163 -7.27 8.86 14.46
CA ALA A 163 -6.95 7.45 14.38
C ALA A 163 -5.42 7.27 14.37
N TRP A 164 -4.96 6.28 15.10
CA TRP A 164 -3.55 5.88 15.14
C TRP A 164 -3.39 4.53 14.49
N ALA A 165 -2.34 4.39 13.70
CA ALA A 165 -1.98 3.14 13.07
C ALA A 165 -0.49 2.88 13.22
N GLU A 166 -0.10 1.61 13.18
CA GLU A 166 1.29 1.18 13.13
C GLU A 166 1.46 0.14 12.04
N GLY A 167 2.66 0.02 11.53
CA GLY A 167 2.97 -0.95 10.49
C GLY A 167 4.43 -1.04 10.17
N TRP A 168 4.76 -1.94 9.26
CA TRP A 168 6.13 -2.14 8.81
C TRP A 168 6.16 -2.68 7.39
N ILE A 169 7.34 -2.60 6.77
CA ILE A 169 7.61 -3.21 5.48
C ILE A 169 8.61 -4.35 5.68
N GLU A 170 8.36 -5.47 5.02
CA GLU A 170 9.20 -6.66 4.97
C GLU A 170 9.32 -7.15 3.53
N SER A 171 10.28 -8.01 3.23
CA SER A 171 10.37 -8.65 1.92
C SER A 171 9.28 -9.71 1.77
N LEU A 172 8.69 -9.81 0.58
CA LEU A 172 7.74 -10.89 0.27
C LEU A 172 8.45 -12.24 0.25
N GLU A 173 9.66 -12.28 -0.29
CA GLU A 173 10.43 -13.49 -0.45
C GLU A 173 11.56 -13.52 0.58
N VAL A 174 11.66 -14.62 1.31
CA VAL A 174 12.72 -14.87 2.28
C VAL A 174 13.33 -16.24 2.00
N ALA A 175 14.57 -16.44 2.46
CA ALA A 175 15.23 -17.72 2.30
C ALA A 175 14.46 -18.83 3.05
N GLU A 176 14.56 -20.06 2.55
CA GLU A 176 13.92 -21.22 3.16
C GLU A 176 14.33 -21.37 4.62
N GLY A 177 13.34 -21.54 5.50
CA GLY A 177 13.55 -21.66 6.94
C GLY A 177 13.78 -20.34 7.68
N GLU A 178 13.77 -19.20 6.98
CA GLU A 178 13.89 -17.89 7.60
C GLU A 178 12.53 -17.22 7.76
N GLU A 179 12.40 -16.41 8.83
CA GLU A 179 11.24 -15.56 9.04
C GLU A 179 11.43 -14.19 8.37
N PRO A 180 10.39 -13.56 7.83
CA PRO A 180 10.47 -12.19 7.34
C PRO A 180 10.91 -11.24 8.44
N GLN A 181 11.85 -10.35 8.12
CA GLN A 181 12.35 -9.36 9.05
C GLN A 181 11.84 -7.96 8.66
N LYS A 182 11.53 -7.16 9.70
CA LYS A 182 11.16 -5.77 9.47
C LYS A 182 12.32 -5.00 8.88
N LEU A 183 12.08 -4.32 7.77
CA LEU A 183 13.07 -3.46 7.11
C LEU A 183 12.90 -2.02 7.59
N VAL A 184 11.67 -1.56 7.70
CA VAL A 184 11.30 -0.23 8.17
C VAL A 184 9.95 -0.33 8.88
N GLU A 185 9.79 0.42 9.96
CA GLU A 185 8.56 0.43 10.74
C GLU A 185 8.10 1.86 10.99
N ALA A 186 6.80 2.05 11.19
CA ALA A 186 6.22 3.37 11.35
C ALA A 186 5.00 3.35 12.27
N THR A 187 4.75 4.52 12.86
CA THR A 187 3.50 4.86 13.53
C THR A 187 2.98 6.15 12.92
N ALA A 188 1.67 6.28 12.83
CA ALA A 188 1.04 7.48 12.28
C ALA A 188 -0.18 7.90 13.09
N LEU A 189 -0.42 9.21 13.11
CA LEU A 189 -1.65 9.82 13.57
C LEU A 189 -2.33 10.49 12.39
N PHE A 190 -3.58 10.12 12.16
CA PHE A 190 -4.45 10.74 11.17
C PHE A 190 -5.55 11.52 11.87
N VAL A 191 -5.92 12.67 11.31
CA VAL A 191 -6.96 13.53 11.84
C VAL A 191 -7.98 13.83 10.75
N GLU A 192 -9.24 13.60 11.04
CA GLU A 192 -10.32 13.96 10.14
C GLU A 192 -10.58 15.47 10.28
N PRO A 193 -10.60 16.24 9.18
CA PRO A 193 -10.91 17.67 9.23
C PRO A 193 -12.30 17.92 9.83
N LYS A 194 -12.46 19.02 10.61
CA LYS A 194 -13.69 19.34 11.33
C LYS A 194 -14.94 19.41 10.45
N HIS A 195 -14.79 19.76 9.20
CA HIS A 195 -15.89 19.90 8.23
C HIS A 195 -15.72 18.94 7.06
N ALA A 196 -15.10 17.75 7.31
CA ALA A 196 -14.98 16.75 6.28
C ALA A 196 -16.36 16.32 5.81
N LYS A 197 -16.61 16.49 4.50
CA LYS A 197 -17.78 15.95 3.82
C LYS A 197 -17.33 14.80 2.94
N VAL A 198 -18.02 13.69 3.05
CA VAL A 198 -17.86 12.59 2.09
C VAL A 198 -18.55 13.06 0.81
N SER A 199 -17.74 13.28 -0.23
CA SER A 199 -18.24 13.58 -1.58
C SER A 199 -18.49 12.29 -2.34
#